data_f7c872ee2a778a5ac77c9e8b5d3149ff
#
_entry.id   f7c872ee2a778a5ac77c9e8b5d3149ff
#
_cell.length_a   1.000
_cell.length_b   1.000
_cell.length_c   1.000
_cell.angle_alpha   90.00
_cell.angle_beta   90.00
_cell.angle_gamma   90.00
#
_symmetry.space_group_name_H-M   'P 1'
#
loop_
_entity.id
_entity.type
_entity.pdbx_description
1 polymer ?
#
loop_
_entity_poly.entity_id
_entity_poly.type
_entity_poly.pdbx_seq_one_letter_code
_entity_poly.pdbx_strand_id
1 'polypeptide(L)'
;PGVIATPLYFTPSASKYAGEMCGGMHLHVTDAHRVQPVALGMQLLALIRELYPKHFSLLPPLREGDMPFLSKLAGHRLFENADWPVEDWLACAEREAAAFAARKQAYHLY
;
A
#
# COMPACT_ATOMS: atom_id res chain seq x y z
N PRO A 1 3.50 -12.60 -8.21
CA PRO A 1 3.86 -13.97 -7.85
C PRO A 1 3.62 -14.23 -6.36
N GLY A 2 3.12 -15.43 -6.04
CA GLY A 2 2.84 -15.82 -4.66
C GLY A 2 1.51 -15.32 -4.08
N VAL A 3 0.65 -14.70 -4.87
CA VAL A 3 -0.69 -14.25 -4.45
C VAL A 3 -1.70 -14.56 -5.55
N ILE A 4 -2.88 -15.00 -5.14
CA ILE A 4 -4.06 -15.16 -5.98
C ILE A 4 -5.16 -14.26 -5.44
N ALA A 5 -5.83 -13.51 -6.30
CA ALA A 5 -6.96 -12.67 -5.95
C ALA A 5 -8.26 -13.36 -6.39
N THR A 6 -9.24 -13.46 -5.50
CA THR A 6 -10.58 -13.97 -5.80
C THR A 6 -11.63 -12.93 -5.45
N PRO A 7 -12.61 -12.66 -6.35
CA PRO A 7 -13.69 -11.73 -6.04
C PRO A 7 -14.61 -12.33 -4.97
N LEU A 8 -15.13 -11.45 -4.10
CA LEU A 8 -16.12 -11.83 -3.11
C LEU A 8 -17.06 -10.67 -2.80
N TYR A 9 -18.24 -11.00 -2.27
CA TYR A 9 -19.15 -10.04 -1.67
C TYR A 9 -19.19 -10.25 -0.15
N PHE A 10 -19.24 -9.16 0.59
CA PHE A 10 -19.27 -9.18 2.07
C PHE A 10 -20.04 -7.98 2.61
N THR A 11 -20.53 -8.11 3.84
CA THR A 11 -21.20 -7.03 4.54
C THR A 11 -20.42 -6.71 5.81
N PRO A 12 -19.76 -5.55 5.91
CA PRO A 12 -19.05 -5.15 7.12
C PRO A 12 -20.00 -5.06 8.32
N SER A 13 -19.54 -5.51 9.48
CA SER A 13 -20.31 -5.41 10.72
C SER A 13 -20.09 -4.10 11.47
N ALA A 14 -19.04 -3.36 11.13
CA ALA A 14 -18.67 -2.13 11.80
C ALA A 14 -17.91 -1.17 10.86
N SER A 15 -17.73 0.09 11.27
CA SER A 15 -17.00 1.13 10.55
C SER A 15 -17.71 1.58 9.26
N LYS A 16 -16.96 1.99 8.23
CA LYS A 16 -17.55 2.41 6.95
C LYS A 16 -18.32 1.28 6.30
N TYR A 17 -19.45 1.64 5.69
CA TYR A 17 -20.34 0.70 4.98
C TYR A 17 -20.91 -0.42 5.84
N ALA A 18 -20.95 -0.27 7.18
CA ALA A 18 -21.55 -1.24 8.08
C ALA A 18 -23.01 -1.52 7.69
N GLY A 19 -23.35 -2.81 7.51
CA GLY A 19 -24.66 -3.24 7.07
C GLY A 19 -24.92 -3.17 5.56
N GLU A 20 -23.98 -2.64 4.76
CA GLU A 20 -24.10 -2.59 3.30
C GLU A 20 -23.35 -3.74 2.63
N MET A 21 -23.91 -4.29 1.57
CA MET A 21 -23.22 -5.32 0.77
C MET A 21 -22.15 -4.67 -0.11
N CYS A 22 -20.91 -5.05 0.11
CA CYS A 22 -19.74 -4.58 -0.61
C CYS A 22 -19.16 -5.65 -1.53
N GLY A 23 -18.74 -5.26 -2.72
CA GLY A 23 -17.89 -6.08 -3.58
C GLY A 23 -16.42 -5.82 -3.25
N GLY A 24 -15.63 -6.88 -3.25
CA GLY A 24 -14.21 -6.78 -2.96
C GLY A 24 -13.39 -7.93 -3.50
N MET A 25 -12.15 -8.01 -3.09
CA MET A 25 -11.24 -9.09 -3.42
C MET A 25 -10.63 -9.69 -2.17
N HIS A 26 -10.53 -11.01 -2.16
CA HIS A 26 -9.73 -11.72 -1.17
C HIS A 26 -8.37 -12.09 -1.78
N LEU A 27 -7.31 -11.68 -1.11
CA LEU A 27 -5.95 -11.99 -1.50
C LEU A 27 -5.48 -13.24 -0.73
N HIS A 28 -5.19 -14.30 -1.47
CA HIS A 28 -4.67 -15.55 -0.91
C HIS A 28 -3.18 -15.59 -1.12
N VAL A 29 -2.40 -15.64 -0.05
CA VAL A 29 -0.96 -15.84 -0.11
C VAL A 29 -0.68 -17.33 -0.35
N THR A 30 -0.16 -17.66 -1.53
CA THR A 30 0.17 -19.04 -1.92
C THR A 30 1.65 -19.38 -1.69
N ASP A 31 2.49 -18.36 -1.67
CA ASP A 31 3.93 -18.50 -1.38
C ASP A 31 4.44 -17.24 -0.66
N ALA A 32 4.56 -17.32 0.65
CA ALA A 32 4.97 -16.19 1.49
C ALA A 32 6.40 -15.69 1.20
N HIS A 33 7.28 -16.55 0.69
CA HIS A 33 8.65 -16.17 0.37
C HIS A 33 8.78 -15.34 -0.92
N ARG A 34 7.77 -15.42 -1.78
CA ARG A 34 7.72 -14.69 -3.04
C ARG A 34 6.91 -13.40 -2.98
N VAL A 35 6.11 -13.22 -1.94
CA VAL A 35 5.28 -12.02 -1.78
C VAL A 35 6.11 -10.86 -1.27
N GLN A 36 6.01 -9.75 -1.96
CA GLN A 36 6.53 -8.46 -1.52
C GLN A 36 5.33 -7.58 -1.09
N PRO A 37 4.92 -7.61 0.19
CA PRO A 37 3.64 -7.05 0.62
C PRO A 37 3.54 -5.54 0.42
N VAL A 38 4.64 -4.82 0.59
CA VAL A 38 4.68 -3.36 0.39
C VAL A 38 4.50 -3.02 -1.08
N ALA A 39 5.22 -3.71 -1.98
CA ALA A 39 5.09 -3.53 -3.43
C ALA A 39 3.68 -3.89 -3.90
N LEU A 40 3.12 -5.00 -3.41
CA LEU A 40 1.75 -5.42 -3.71
C LEU A 40 0.73 -4.35 -3.29
N GLY A 41 0.84 -3.81 -2.08
CA GLY A 41 -0.04 -2.76 -1.58
C GLY A 41 0.01 -1.49 -2.43
N MET A 42 1.20 -1.06 -2.83
CA MET A 42 1.38 0.12 -3.68
C MET A 42 0.85 -0.07 -5.09
N GLN A 43 1.06 -1.25 -5.68
CA GLN A 43 0.50 -1.59 -6.99
C GLN A 43 -1.03 -1.64 -6.96
N LEU A 44 -1.63 -2.18 -5.88
CA LEU A 44 -3.09 -2.17 -5.70
C LEU A 44 -3.65 -0.75 -5.60
N LEU A 45 -3.00 0.13 -4.84
CA LEU A 45 -3.42 1.54 -4.75
C LEU A 45 -3.31 2.25 -6.10
N ALA A 46 -2.24 2.01 -6.85
CA ALA A 46 -2.08 2.56 -8.21
C ALA A 46 -3.16 2.06 -9.16
N LEU A 47 -3.47 0.76 -9.12
CA LEU A 47 -4.51 0.15 -9.93
C LEU A 47 -5.90 0.71 -9.60
N ILE A 48 -6.25 0.85 -8.33
CA ILE A 48 -7.53 1.44 -7.90
C ILE A 48 -7.64 2.89 -8.37
N ARG A 49 -6.57 3.67 -8.26
CA ARG A 49 -6.51 5.05 -8.76
C ARG A 49 -6.74 5.12 -10.27
N GLU A 50 -6.15 4.20 -11.03
CA GLU A 50 -6.31 4.13 -12.49
C GLU A 50 -7.74 3.73 -12.89
N LEU A 51 -8.32 2.73 -12.22
CA LEU A 51 -9.66 2.23 -12.53
C LEU A 51 -10.77 3.19 -12.07
N TYR A 52 -10.55 3.91 -10.98
CA TYR A 52 -11.56 4.78 -10.36
C TYR A 52 -11.06 6.21 -10.10
N PRO A 53 -10.56 6.94 -11.12
CA PRO A 53 -9.90 8.24 -10.92
C PRO A 53 -10.81 9.30 -10.29
N LYS A 54 -12.12 9.19 -10.49
CA LYS A 54 -13.12 10.13 -9.93
C LYS A 54 -13.52 9.82 -8.48
N HIS A 55 -13.26 8.61 -8.02
CA HIS A 55 -13.68 8.12 -6.70
C HIS A 55 -12.50 7.84 -5.76
N PHE A 56 -11.28 7.87 -6.29
CA PHE A 56 -10.07 7.67 -5.52
C PHE A 56 -9.46 9.01 -5.11
N SER A 57 -9.23 9.17 -3.82
CA SER A 57 -8.49 10.33 -3.29
C SER A 57 -7.69 9.90 -2.07
N LEU A 58 -6.50 10.47 -1.91
CA LEU A 58 -5.73 10.33 -0.69
C LEU A 58 -6.29 11.27 0.38
N LEU A 59 -6.39 10.79 1.60
CA LEU A 59 -6.83 11.62 2.71
C LEU A 59 -5.84 12.76 2.95
N PRO A 60 -6.33 14.00 3.09
CA PRO A 60 -5.48 15.13 3.41
C PRO A 60 -4.86 14.98 4.80
N PRO A 61 -3.80 15.73 5.11
CA PRO A 61 -3.23 15.76 6.45
C PRO A 61 -4.28 16.23 7.47
N LEU A 62 -4.23 15.69 8.69
CA LEU A 62 -5.15 16.04 9.77
C LEU A 62 -4.96 17.46 10.30
N ARG A 63 -3.77 18.02 10.11
CA ARG A 63 -3.40 19.38 10.54
C ARG A 63 -2.69 20.09 9.41
N GLU A 64 -2.87 21.39 9.30
CA GLU A 64 -2.15 22.22 8.34
C GLU A 64 -0.64 22.12 8.57
N GLY A 65 0.12 21.93 7.51
CA GLY A 65 1.58 21.73 7.55
C GLY A 65 2.05 20.33 7.90
N ASP A 66 1.14 19.40 8.19
CA ASP A 66 1.47 17.99 8.48
C ASP A 66 1.55 17.17 7.18
N MET A 67 2.15 15.98 7.26
CA MET A 67 2.21 15.05 6.14
C MET A 67 0.88 14.29 5.96
N PRO A 68 0.47 14.00 4.72
CA PRO A 68 -0.63 13.07 4.45
C PRO A 68 -0.41 11.73 5.16
N PHE A 69 -1.50 11.09 5.59
CA PHE A 69 -1.42 9.86 6.38
C PHE A 69 -0.68 8.73 5.64
N LEU A 70 -0.91 8.59 4.33
CA LEU A 70 -0.21 7.59 3.52
C LEU A 70 1.30 7.86 3.45
N SER A 71 1.71 9.13 3.38
CA SER A 71 3.13 9.52 3.42
C SER A 71 3.78 9.15 4.75
N LYS A 72 3.06 9.28 5.86
CA LYS A 72 3.53 8.82 7.18
C LYS A 72 3.70 7.31 7.25
N LEU A 73 2.74 6.55 6.73
CA LEU A 73 2.81 5.09 6.69
C LEU A 73 3.94 4.58 5.82
N ALA A 74 4.14 5.19 4.66
CA ALA A 74 5.19 4.80 3.72
C ALA A 74 6.58 5.34 4.10
N GLY A 75 6.64 6.33 5.00
CA GLY A 75 7.89 7.00 5.35
C GLY A 75 8.48 7.87 4.25
N HIS A 76 7.69 8.26 3.26
CA HIS A 76 8.15 9.00 2.07
C HIS A 76 7.14 10.06 1.63
N ARG A 77 7.63 11.24 1.20
CA ARG A 77 6.79 12.37 0.75
C ARG A 77 6.27 12.27 -0.68
N LEU A 78 6.58 11.23 -1.40
CA LEU A 78 6.16 11.03 -2.80
C LEU A 78 4.64 11.10 -2.99
N PHE A 79 3.87 10.70 -1.97
CA PHE A 79 2.41 10.72 -1.97
C PHE A 79 1.80 12.11 -1.74
N GLU A 80 2.60 13.14 -1.55
CA GLU A 80 2.13 14.54 -1.54
C GLU A 80 1.78 15.02 -2.95
N ASN A 81 2.34 14.36 -3.97
CA ASN A 81 2.01 14.59 -5.37
C ASN A 81 0.87 13.66 -5.81
N ALA A 82 -0.22 14.22 -6.33
CA ALA A 82 -1.39 13.47 -6.78
C ALA A 82 -1.08 12.43 -7.87
N ASP A 83 -0.06 12.68 -8.68
CA ASP A 83 0.36 11.83 -9.82
C ASP A 83 1.59 10.97 -9.50
N TRP A 84 1.78 10.61 -8.22
CA TRP A 84 2.92 9.81 -7.82
C TRP A 84 3.09 8.56 -8.71
N PRO A 85 4.25 8.41 -9.40
CA PRO A 85 4.53 7.24 -10.23
C PRO A 85 4.92 6.06 -9.34
N VAL A 86 4.19 4.95 -9.47
CA VAL A 86 4.42 3.77 -8.63
C VAL A 86 5.79 3.15 -8.85
N GLU A 87 6.30 3.19 -10.08
CA GLU A 87 7.60 2.66 -10.45
C GLU A 87 8.74 3.39 -9.73
N ASP A 88 8.67 4.71 -9.66
CA ASP A 88 9.68 5.53 -8.97
C ASP A 88 9.66 5.24 -7.46
N TRP A 89 8.47 5.06 -6.89
CA TRP A 89 8.34 4.70 -5.49
C TRP A 89 8.92 3.30 -5.22
N LEU A 90 8.62 2.31 -6.06
CA LEU A 90 9.15 0.95 -5.92
C LEU A 90 10.67 0.92 -6.02
N ALA A 91 11.25 1.64 -7.00
CA ALA A 91 12.70 1.76 -7.16
C ALA A 91 13.37 2.45 -5.95
N CYS A 92 12.73 3.47 -5.38
CA CYS A 92 13.19 4.13 -4.17
C CYS A 92 13.15 3.16 -2.98
N ALA A 93 12.04 2.45 -2.78
CA ALA A 93 11.86 1.48 -1.70
C ALA A 93 12.89 0.35 -1.75
N GLU A 94 13.20 -0.17 -2.93
CA GLU A 94 14.24 -1.20 -3.11
C GLU A 94 15.62 -0.69 -2.68
N ARG A 95 16.02 0.51 -3.12
CA ARG A 95 17.31 1.10 -2.74
C ARG A 95 17.41 1.33 -1.23
N GLU A 96 16.37 1.87 -0.63
CA GLU A 96 16.34 2.14 0.82
C GLU A 96 16.33 0.84 1.63
N ALA A 97 15.59 -0.18 1.19
CA ALA A 97 15.57 -1.49 1.82
C ALA A 97 16.93 -2.17 1.77
N ALA A 98 17.63 -2.11 0.63
CA ALA A 98 18.99 -2.65 0.48
C ALA A 98 20.00 -1.94 1.40
N ALA A 99 19.95 -0.60 1.43
CA ALA A 99 20.80 0.20 2.31
C ALA A 99 20.54 -0.09 3.80
N PHE A 100 19.28 -0.25 4.18
CA PHE A 100 18.90 -0.62 5.54
C PHE A 100 19.34 -2.04 5.88
N ALA A 101 19.18 -2.99 4.97
CA ALA A 101 19.61 -4.39 5.15
C ALA A 101 21.12 -4.46 5.46
N ALA A 102 21.93 -3.69 4.74
CA ALA A 102 23.37 -3.62 5.01
C ALA A 102 23.68 -3.04 6.39
N ARG A 103 22.99 -1.96 6.79
CA ARG A 103 23.21 -1.33 8.12
C ARG A 103 22.78 -2.21 9.27
N LYS A 104 21.63 -2.89 9.15
CA LYS A 104 21.09 -3.71 10.24
C LYS A 104 21.89 -4.96 10.53
N GLN A 105 22.75 -5.46 9.60
CA GLN A 105 23.56 -6.65 9.78
C GLN A 105 24.46 -6.57 11.03
N ALA A 106 24.99 -5.39 11.35
CA ALA A 106 25.81 -5.17 12.53
C ALA A 106 25.06 -5.39 13.87
N TYR A 107 23.72 -5.40 13.81
CA TYR A 107 22.85 -5.53 14.99
C TYR A 107 22.12 -6.88 15.06
N HIS A 108 22.39 -7.79 14.12
CA HIS A 108 21.83 -9.14 14.17
C HIS A 108 22.47 -9.94 15.31
N LEU A 109 21.63 -10.50 16.15
CA LEU A 109 22.05 -11.37 17.25
C LEU A 109 22.12 -12.84 16.84
N TYR A 110 21.55 -13.18 15.69
CA TYR A 110 21.46 -14.54 15.13
C TYR A 110 21.36 -14.50 13.59
#